data_87bb51724ab8760301caf9949ffae9c5
#
_entry.id   87bb51724ab8760301caf9949ffae9c5
#
_cell.length_a   1.000
_cell.length_b   1.000
_cell.length_c   1.000
_cell.angle_alpha   90.00
_cell.angle_beta   90.00
_cell.angle_gamma   90.00
#
_symmetry.space_group_name_H-M   'P 1'
#
loop_
_entity.id
_entity.type
_entity.pdbx_description
1 polymer ?
#
loop_
_entity_poly.entity_id
_entity_poly.type
_entity_poly.pdbx_seq_one_letter_code
_entity_poly.pdbx_strand_id
1 'polypeptide(L)'
;MKMKMMTIFVLICILSLQIHAFAADHLQSVEFSQPNVTVGTSTNEFSVGIIVTNNAMFSGAEFGLGLEGNIQIKSVTYTSAITSNNKVDTEKDGVHYFGFFDNKNIYNGKVTVCNVIFNYTGNDPAKVTMKETNVTTTTENGGATKESITPGLVLNVNRESVGNPPNSSSGGSWGSAPSATPVTSITPQELAVIAQNADQKLTELLATKNNGGNAQTALKQAIAVVEKGIEQQSTLNISGSVKVDGDTAKVELNVNAFTDLFQTIKNQAAMMNDKLQAFDPNAEAKVTATLDLGAQAVNHAEIPILTDLVTKAKEAGIDAISFKINGVSLAVGVDQFTGITTLTIKKQPAGNLNTNLKMASDVYNFEFINNSGTNTTFTKPVIIRFPITVQGLNSDLFSLAKIVDDKLEFYGGRYDAAGNYSEGERKSFSTYAIFENKVTFKDITDVQAWAGKSIGIAAAQGIVQGRSEGEFAPNAEVTRAEFAAMIVKTFHLEDETATESFSDVNDGDWFKSVVASAAKAGIIQGRSDDQFAPNEKISRAEMATIASNALVAVKGYKHETDMETILSKFKDRSSINSSLAAGVALAASQDIVEGYNDNFVPNDSSTRAQAAVVIERLLTK
;
A
#
# COMPACT_ATOMS: atom_id res chain seq x y z
N MET A 1 47.17 -20.70 -9.91
CA MET A 1 46.15 -20.17 -10.86
C MET A 1 45.07 -19.30 -10.20
N LYS A 2 44.76 -19.48 -8.89
CA LYS A 2 43.79 -18.66 -8.12
C LYS A 2 44.27 -17.21 -7.82
N MET A 3 45.56 -16.99 -7.70
CA MET A 3 46.11 -15.66 -7.37
C MET A 3 46.17 -14.68 -8.55
N LYS A 4 46.15 -15.17 -9.82
CA LYS A 4 46.14 -14.30 -11.01
C LYS A 4 44.79 -13.70 -11.37
N MET A 5 43.66 -14.31 -10.92
CA MET A 5 42.33 -13.77 -11.14
C MET A 5 41.99 -12.61 -10.21
N MET A 6 42.51 -12.61 -8.96
CA MET A 6 42.30 -11.51 -8.01
C MET A 6 43.02 -10.21 -8.45
N THR A 7 44.18 -10.34 -9.14
CA THR A 7 44.92 -9.18 -9.67
C THR A 7 44.24 -8.57 -10.90
N ILE A 8 43.50 -9.35 -11.68
CA ILE A 8 42.72 -8.87 -12.83
C ILE A 8 41.49 -8.09 -12.39
N PHE A 9 40.83 -8.49 -11.29
CA PHE A 9 39.67 -7.76 -10.76
C PHE A 9 40.03 -6.38 -10.20
N VAL A 10 41.21 -6.27 -9.56
CA VAL A 10 41.78 -4.98 -9.09
C VAL A 10 42.26 -4.12 -10.24
N LEU A 11 42.74 -4.70 -11.35
CA LEU A 11 43.33 -3.95 -12.47
C LEU A 11 42.25 -3.36 -13.41
N ILE A 12 41.06 -3.98 -13.51
CA ILE A 12 39.94 -3.43 -14.28
C ILE A 12 39.28 -2.25 -13.56
N CYS A 13 39.38 -2.17 -12.23
CA CYS A 13 38.90 -1.02 -11.44
C CYS A 13 39.83 0.22 -11.48
N ILE A 14 41.04 0.13 -12.01
CA ILE A 14 42.02 1.25 -12.00
C ILE A 14 42.08 2.02 -13.34
N LEU A 15 41.45 1.54 -14.41
CA LEU A 15 41.53 2.13 -15.75
C LEU A 15 40.33 2.95 -16.21
N SER A 16 39.39 3.31 -15.31
CA SER A 16 38.30 4.22 -15.64
C SER A 16 38.21 5.43 -14.71
N LEU A 17 39.30 6.16 -14.56
CA LEU A 17 39.31 7.51 -14.02
C LEU A 17 39.26 8.51 -15.18
N GLN A 18 38.14 9.13 -15.28
CA GLN A 18 37.75 10.45 -15.81
C GLN A 18 36.57 10.37 -16.76
N ILE A 19 35.38 10.65 -16.20
CA ILE A 19 34.48 11.68 -16.74
C ILE A 19 33.51 12.00 -15.60
N HIS A 20 33.50 13.24 -15.14
CA HIS A 20 32.50 13.79 -14.23
C HIS A 20 31.25 14.07 -15.03
N ALA A 21 30.17 13.35 -14.73
CA ALA A 21 28.80 13.79 -15.00
C ALA A 21 27.85 12.99 -14.10
N PHE A 22 27.20 13.67 -13.18
CA PHE A 22 25.96 13.32 -12.48
C PHE A 22 25.56 11.83 -12.56
N ALA A 23 26.09 11.00 -11.68
CA ALA A 23 25.52 9.69 -11.39
C ALA A 23 24.26 9.93 -10.55
N ALA A 24 23.09 9.78 -11.14
CA ALA A 24 21.90 9.57 -10.37
C ALA A 24 22.04 8.22 -9.67
N ASP A 25 21.86 8.17 -8.34
CA ASP A 25 21.87 6.94 -7.57
C ASP A 25 20.76 6.02 -8.11
N HIS A 26 21.16 4.96 -8.79
CA HIS A 26 20.22 4.03 -9.40
C HIS A 26 19.81 2.91 -8.45
N LEU A 27 20.69 2.58 -7.49
CA LEU A 27 20.41 1.59 -6.46
C LEU A 27 19.47 2.20 -5.41
N GLN A 28 18.21 1.72 -5.37
CA GLN A 28 17.20 2.23 -4.45
C GLN A 28 17.25 1.55 -3.08
N SER A 29 17.29 0.23 -3.06
CA SER A 29 17.36 -0.51 -1.80
C SER A 29 17.93 -1.91 -1.97
N VAL A 30 18.47 -2.41 -0.86
CA VAL A 30 18.72 -3.84 -0.66
C VAL A 30 18.06 -4.22 0.64
N GLU A 31 17.37 -5.35 0.66
CA GLU A 31 16.61 -5.79 1.83
C GLU A 31 16.69 -7.31 2.03
N PHE A 32 16.52 -7.76 3.28
CA PHE A 32 16.18 -9.15 3.55
C PHE A 32 14.69 -9.37 3.29
N SER A 33 14.31 -10.53 2.77
CA SER A 33 12.90 -10.88 2.53
C SER A 33 12.05 -10.87 3.82
N GLN A 34 12.71 -10.96 4.98
CA GLN A 34 12.13 -10.82 6.30
C GLN A 34 13.19 -10.29 7.29
N PRO A 35 12.87 -9.34 8.16
CA PRO A 35 13.83 -8.76 9.11
C PRO A 35 14.03 -9.60 10.38
N ASN A 36 13.12 -10.53 10.67
CA ASN A 36 13.17 -11.38 11.85
C ASN A 36 12.84 -12.82 11.48
N VAL A 37 13.52 -13.75 12.09
CA VAL A 37 13.28 -15.20 11.94
C VAL A 37 13.20 -15.85 13.31
N THR A 38 12.17 -16.66 13.52
CA THR A 38 12.09 -17.57 14.68
C THR A 38 12.31 -18.99 14.18
N VAL A 39 13.36 -19.62 14.67
CA VAL A 39 13.74 -20.99 14.30
C VAL A 39 13.10 -21.96 15.29
N GLY A 40 12.33 -22.92 14.79
CA GLY A 40 11.66 -23.93 15.60
C GLY A 40 12.64 -24.81 16.37
N THR A 41 12.19 -25.42 17.46
CA THR A 41 13.01 -26.28 18.33
C THR A 41 13.49 -27.56 17.65
N SER A 42 12.79 -27.99 16.60
CA SER A 42 13.08 -29.23 15.84
C SER A 42 13.95 -29.01 14.60
N THR A 43 14.22 -27.78 14.22
CA THR A 43 15.00 -27.42 13.03
C THR A 43 16.13 -26.46 13.39
N ASN A 44 17.25 -26.59 12.71
CA ASN A 44 18.37 -25.66 12.86
C ASN A 44 18.57 -24.81 11.59
N GLU A 45 17.80 -25.05 10.55
CA GLU A 45 17.99 -24.39 9.24
C GLU A 45 16.80 -23.49 8.92
N PHE A 46 17.11 -22.35 8.33
CA PHE A 46 16.14 -21.43 7.77
C PHE A 46 16.70 -20.72 6.55
N SER A 47 15.85 -20.15 5.71
CA SER A 47 16.23 -19.45 4.49
C SER A 47 15.71 -18.03 4.49
N VAL A 48 16.54 -17.08 4.01
CA VAL A 48 16.15 -15.67 3.84
C VAL A 48 16.60 -15.19 2.46
N GLY A 49 15.68 -14.56 1.73
CA GLY A 49 15.98 -13.95 0.43
C GLY A 49 16.69 -12.61 0.59
N ILE A 50 17.60 -12.30 -0.32
CA ILE A 50 18.17 -10.96 -0.51
C ILE A 50 17.53 -10.35 -1.75
N ILE A 51 16.93 -9.19 -1.58
CA ILE A 51 16.17 -8.48 -2.59
C ILE A 51 16.91 -7.18 -2.91
N VAL A 52 17.13 -6.92 -4.19
CA VAL A 52 17.69 -5.68 -4.71
C VAL A 52 16.59 -4.94 -5.47
N THR A 53 16.41 -3.67 -5.17
CA THR A 53 15.54 -2.77 -5.93
C THR A 53 16.40 -1.70 -6.58
N ASN A 54 16.35 -1.63 -7.90
CA ASN A 54 17.16 -0.71 -8.68
C ASN A 54 16.33 -0.03 -9.79
N ASN A 55 16.51 1.26 -10.00
CA ASN A 55 15.80 2.04 -11.04
C ASN A 55 16.46 1.95 -12.41
N ALA A 56 17.67 1.41 -12.47
CA ALA A 56 18.38 1.17 -13.73
C ALA A 56 18.64 -0.32 -13.91
N MET A 57 19.03 -0.69 -15.10
CA MET A 57 19.48 -2.06 -15.39
C MET A 57 20.81 -2.32 -14.66
N PHE A 58 20.90 -3.44 -13.93
CA PHE A 58 22.15 -3.87 -13.29
C PHE A 58 22.58 -5.26 -13.77
N SER A 59 23.90 -5.47 -13.82
CA SER A 59 24.50 -6.69 -14.34
C SER A 59 25.25 -7.50 -13.29
N GLY A 60 25.31 -7.01 -12.06
CA GLY A 60 25.95 -7.73 -10.97
C GLY A 60 25.63 -7.16 -9.61
N ALA A 61 25.73 -7.98 -8.59
CA ALA A 61 25.62 -7.57 -7.19
C ALA A 61 26.53 -8.42 -6.30
N GLU A 62 27.07 -7.81 -5.25
CA GLU A 62 27.88 -8.43 -4.21
C GLU A 62 27.38 -7.98 -2.84
N PHE A 63 27.29 -8.92 -1.92
CA PHE A 63 26.76 -8.70 -0.57
C PHE A 63 27.77 -9.20 0.46
N GLY A 64 28.03 -8.40 1.50
CA GLY A 64 28.85 -8.77 2.64
C GLY A 64 27.99 -8.94 3.89
N LEU A 65 27.93 -10.15 4.46
CA LEU A 65 27.19 -10.47 5.69
C LEU A 65 28.14 -10.69 6.87
N GLY A 66 27.96 -9.92 7.95
CA GLY A 66 28.57 -10.18 9.25
C GLY A 66 27.61 -11.00 10.11
N LEU A 67 28.13 -12.03 10.77
CA LEU A 67 27.36 -12.98 11.59
C LEU A 67 27.73 -12.80 13.07
N GLU A 68 26.74 -12.75 13.94
CA GLU A 68 26.89 -12.65 15.40
C GLU A 68 26.06 -13.74 16.08
N GLY A 69 26.63 -14.44 17.06
CA GLY A 69 26.01 -15.58 17.74
C GLY A 69 26.29 -16.92 17.03
N ASN A 70 25.60 -17.98 17.47
CA ASN A 70 25.81 -19.35 16.95
C ASN A 70 25.07 -19.59 15.63
N ILE A 71 25.37 -18.79 14.63
CA ILE A 71 24.79 -18.83 13.29
C ILE A 71 25.89 -18.90 12.22
N GLN A 72 25.64 -19.69 11.19
CA GLN A 72 26.55 -19.87 10.05
C GLN A 72 25.76 -19.87 8.74
N ILE A 73 26.38 -19.40 7.65
CA ILE A 73 25.83 -19.59 6.31
C ILE A 73 26.13 -21.05 5.88
N LYS A 74 25.07 -21.77 5.56
CA LYS A 74 25.15 -23.14 5.04
C LYS A 74 25.35 -23.15 3.53
N SER A 75 24.57 -22.33 2.81
CA SER A 75 24.69 -22.20 1.36
C SER A 75 23.97 -20.95 0.85
N VAL A 76 24.36 -20.49 -0.35
CA VAL A 76 23.69 -19.42 -1.10
C VAL A 76 23.14 -20.00 -2.39
N THR A 77 21.83 -19.88 -2.59
CA THR A 77 21.14 -20.37 -3.80
C THR A 77 20.60 -19.18 -4.57
N TYR A 78 21.10 -18.94 -5.78
CA TYR A 78 20.61 -17.86 -6.63
C TYR A 78 19.27 -18.24 -7.25
N THR A 79 18.37 -17.26 -7.35
CA THR A 79 17.05 -17.47 -7.95
C THR A 79 17.16 -17.69 -9.46
N SER A 80 16.10 -18.19 -10.08
CA SER A 80 16.03 -18.36 -11.53
C SER A 80 16.13 -17.05 -12.33
N ALA A 81 15.94 -15.91 -11.65
CA ALA A 81 16.19 -14.59 -12.23
C ALA A 81 17.69 -14.36 -12.53
N ILE A 82 18.58 -15.04 -11.80
CA ILE A 82 20.03 -14.90 -11.94
C ILE A 82 20.59 -16.11 -12.70
N THR A 83 20.80 -15.94 -13.98
CA THR A 83 21.28 -17.01 -14.88
C THR A 83 22.80 -17.05 -15.03
N SER A 84 23.51 -16.10 -14.40
CA SER A 84 24.96 -16.00 -14.47
C SER A 84 25.67 -17.22 -13.87
N ASN A 85 26.73 -17.66 -14.54
CA ASN A 85 27.65 -18.66 -14.04
C ASN A 85 28.82 -18.06 -13.26
N ASN A 86 28.99 -16.74 -13.28
CA ASN A 86 30.06 -16.03 -12.58
C ASN A 86 29.59 -15.65 -11.18
N LYS A 87 29.77 -16.55 -10.23
CA LYS A 87 29.40 -16.38 -8.83
C LYS A 87 30.64 -16.27 -7.96
N VAL A 88 30.56 -15.42 -6.95
CA VAL A 88 31.61 -15.23 -5.94
C VAL A 88 31.06 -15.71 -4.60
N ASP A 89 31.90 -16.38 -3.84
CA ASP A 89 31.62 -16.83 -2.48
C ASP A 89 32.96 -16.89 -1.73
N THR A 90 33.19 -15.93 -0.82
CA THR A 90 34.46 -15.80 -0.09
C THR A 90 34.23 -15.24 1.31
N GLU A 91 35.15 -15.51 2.23
CA GLU A 91 35.15 -14.93 3.58
C GLU A 91 36.41 -14.07 3.78
N LYS A 92 36.23 -12.88 4.34
CA LYS A 92 37.31 -11.95 4.64
C LYS A 92 36.95 -11.12 5.88
N ASP A 93 37.88 -11.07 6.83
CA ASP A 93 37.80 -10.26 8.06
C ASP A 93 36.49 -10.51 8.86
N GLY A 94 36.00 -11.77 8.88
CA GLY A 94 34.77 -12.16 9.56
C GLY A 94 33.48 -11.74 8.85
N VAL A 95 33.59 -11.29 7.60
CA VAL A 95 32.45 -10.97 6.73
C VAL A 95 32.41 -11.97 5.57
N HIS A 96 31.27 -12.58 5.36
CA HIS A 96 31.03 -13.52 4.26
C HIS A 96 30.53 -12.75 3.04
N TYR A 97 31.31 -12.75 1.97
CA TYR A 97 30.99 -12.07 0.70
C TYR A 97 30.51 -13.07 -0.34
N PHE A 98 29.40 -12.80 -0.94
CA PHE A 98 28.88 -13.57 -2.07
C PHE A 98 28.20 -12.64 -3.07
N GLY A 99 28.14 -13.06 -4.31
CA GLY A 99 27.58 -12.23 -5.37
C GLY A 99 27.64 -12.90 -6.73
N PHE A 100 27.19 -12.17 -7.74
CA PHE A 100 27.25 -12.59 -9.13
C PHE A 100 27.64 -11.41 -10.02
N PHE A 101 28.17 -11.74 -11.20
CA PHE A 101 28.35 -10.79 -12.28
C PHE A 101 27.91 -11.43 -13.59
N ASP A 102 27.07 -10.72 -14.35
CA ASP A 102 26.57 -11.17 -15.65
C ASP A 102 26.81 -10.07 -16.69
N ASN A 103 27.47 -10.41 -17.78
CA ASN A 103 27.74 -9.48 -18.88
C ASN A 103 26.69 -9.55 -20.01
N LYS A 104 25.68 -10.41 -19.87
CA LYS A 104 24.64 -10.66 -20.89
C LYS A 104 23.23 -10.39 -20.39
N ASN A 105 22.98 -10.62 -19.10
CA ASN A 105 21.66 -10.46 -18.49
C ASN A 105 21.62 -9.13 -17.75
N ILE A 106 20.56 -8.39 -17.95
CA ILE A 106 20.35 -7.06 -17.40
C ILE A 106 19.06 -7.09 -16.59
N TYR A 107 19.17 -6.75 -15.32
CA TYR A 107 18.06 -6.77 -14.36
C TYR A 107 17.64 -5.34 -14.01
N ASN A 108 16.36 -5.08 -13.85
CA ASN A 108 15.82 -3.81 -13.35
C ASN A 108 14.63 -4.04 -12.43
N GLY A 109 14.29 -3.04 -11.64
CA GLY A 109 13.21 -3.10 -10.66
C GLY A 109 13.57 -3.92 -9.44
N LYS A 110 12.56 -4.54 -8.82
CA LYS A 110 12.71 -5.34 -7.59
C LYS A 110 12.97 -6.80 -7.94
N VAL A 111 14.16 -7.30 -7.60
CA VAL A 111 14.60 -8.67 -7.91
C VAL A 111 15.09 -9.38 -6.65
N THR A 112 14.53 -10.56 -6.37
CA THR A 112 15.14 -11.47 -5.38
C THR A 112 16.35 -12.12 -6.02
N VAL A 113 17.54 -11.76 -5.55
CA VAL A 113 18.81 -12.20 -6.12
C VAL A 113 19.15 -13.62 -5.71
N CYS A 114 19.08 -13.89 -4.43
CA CYS A 114 19.43 -15.21 -3.88
C CYS A 114 18.68 -15.47 -2.58
N ASN A 115 18.63 -16.74 -2.20
CA ASN A 115 18.25 -17.20 -0.87
C ASN A 115 19.49 -17.67 -0.14
N VAL A 116 19.74 -17.13 1.04
CA VAL A 116 20.80 -17.55 1.94
C VAL A 116 20.23 -18.52 2.94
N ILE A 117 20.76 -19.74 2.97
CA ILE A 117 20.38 -20.77 3.95
C ILE A 117 21.36 -20.68 5.11
N PHE A 118 20.80 -20.47 6.30
CA PHE A 118 21.55 -20.40 7.55
C PHE A 118 21.37 -21.67 8.37
N ASN A 119 22.41 -22.03 9.10
CA ASN A 119 22.36 -23.02 10.18
C ASN A 119 22.54 -22.28 11.51
N TYR A 120 21.53 -22.35 12.38
CA TYR A 120 21.51 -21.71 13.69
C TYR A 120 21.39 -22.76 14.78
N THR A 121 22.46 -22.94 15.55
CA THR A 121 22.54 -23.97 16.59
C THR A 121 22.45 -23.41 18.02
N GLY A 122 22.35 -22.09 18.15
CA GLY A 122 22.25 -21.41 19.43
C GLY A 122 20.83 -21.43 20.05
N ASN A 123 20.79 -21.15 21.33
CA ASN A 123 19.55 -20.83 22.06
C ASN A 123 19.42 -19.32 22.33
N ASP A 124 20.56 -18.60 22.32
CA ASP A 124 20.58 -17.15 22.50
C ASP A 124 20.33 -16.45 21.18
N PRO A 125 19.73 -15.26 21.17
CA PRO A 125 19.50 -14.48 19.94
C PRO A 125 20.77 -14.31 19.11
N ALA A 126 20.65 -14.47 17.79
CA ALA A 126 21.74 -14.24 16.84
C ALA A 126 21.34 -13.11 15.87
N LYS A 127 22.34 -12.52 15.21
CA LYS A 127 22.15 -11.43 14.25
C LYS A 127 22.95 -11.69 12.97
N VAL A 128 22.34 -11.34 11.85
CA VAL A 128 23.04 -11.23 10.56
C VAL A 128 22.95 -9.78 10.11
N THR A 129 24.12 -9.14 9.94
CA THR A 129 24.19 -7.73 9.54
C THR A 129 24.72 -7.64 8.12
N MET A 130 24.00 -6.96 7.25
CA MET A 130 24.48 -6.61 5.92
C MET A 130 25.46 -5.44 6.06
N LYS A 131 26.74 -5.74 5.95
CA LYS A 131 27.86 -4.79 6.15
C LYS A 131 28.14 -3.95 4.91
N GLU A 132 28.03 -4.58 3.74
CA GLU A 132 28.35 -3.95 2.46
C GLU A 132 27.47 -4.54 1.36
N THR A 133 27.05 -3.71 0.42
CA THR A 133 26.40 -4.12 -0.81
C THR A 133 26.96 -3.31 -1.96
N ASN A 134 27.34 -4.00 -3.01
CA ASN A 134 27.82 -3.39 -4.26
C ASN A 134 26.91 -3.86 -5.38
N VAL A 135 26.35 -2.93 -6.15
CA VAL A 135 25.58 -3.22 -7.36
C VAL A 135 26.25 -2.58 -8.55
N THR A 136 26.40 -3.35 -9.63
CA THR A 136 27.00 -2.84 -10.88
C THR A 136 25.86 -2.48 -11.83
N THR A 137 25.63 -1.20 -12.05
CA THR A 137 24.64 -0.67 -12.99
C THR A 137 25.25 -0.52 -14.38
N THR A 138 24.44 -0.72 -15.42
CA THR A 138 24.85 -0.57 -16.81
C THR A 138 24.14 0.65 -17.41
N THR A 139 24.90 1.59 -17.95
CA THR A 139 24.35 2.76 -18.64
C THR A 139 23.91 2.42 -20.05
N GLU A 140 23.00 3.20 -20.65
CA GLU A 140 22.51 3.03 -22.02
C GLU A 140 23.63 2.99 -23.07
N ASN A 141 24.79 3.57 -22.77
CA ASN A 141 25.96 3.58 -23.65
C ASN A 141 26.95 2.45 -23.37
N GLY A 142 26.56 1.43 -22.60
CA GLY A 142 27.40 0.25 -22.31
C GLY A 142 28.50 0.48 -21.26
N GLY A 143 28.53 1.61 -20.57
CA GLY A 143 29.39 1.83 -19.40
C GLY A 143 28.86 1.10 -18.18
N ALA A 144 29.77 0.65 -17.29
CA ALA A 144 29.38 0.05 -16.01
C ALA A 144 29.78 0.98 -14.86
N THR A 145 28.87 1.26 -13.96
CA THR A 145 29.11 2.02 -12.73
C THR A 145 28.84 1.13 -11.52
N LYS A 146 29.77 1.11 -10.57
CA LYS A 146 29.61 0.40 -9.31
C LYS A 146 29.02 1.36 -8.29
N GLU A 147 27.86 1.02 -7.75
CA GLU A 147 27.21 1.71 -6.66
C GLU A 147 27.37 0.88 -5.38
N SER A 148 27.82 1.53 -4.32
CA SER A 148 28.05 0.86 -3.03
C SER A 148 27.19 1.52 -1.96
N ILE A 149 26.49 0.70 -1.19
CA ILE A 149 25.78 1.14 0.00
C ILE A 149 26.22 0.30 1.20
N THR A 150 26.20 0.93 2.37
CA THR A 150 26.38 0.23 3.65
C THR A 150 25.04 0.23 4.36
N PRO A 151 24.14 -0.71 4.03
CA PRO A 151 22.73 -0.59 4.43
C PRO A 151 22.53 -0.75 5.94
N GLY A 152 23.48 -1.32 6.68
CA GLY A 152 23.35 -1.58 8.12
C GLY A 152 22.14 -2.46 8.49
N LEU A 153 21.56 -3.17 7.51
CA LEU A 153 20.39 -4.02 7.70
C LEU A 153 20.70 -5.16 8.65
N VAL A 154 19.83 -5.39 9.60
CA VAL A 154 19.97 -6.47 10.58
C VAL A 154 18.81 -7.45 10.45
N LEU A 155 19.15 -8.73 10.29
CA LEU A 155 18.24 -9.85 10.44
C LEU A 155 18.40 -10.41 11.85
N ASN A 156 17.34 -10.36 12.64
CA ASN A 156 17.34 -10.95 14.00
C ASN A 156 16.87 -12.40 13.92
N VAL A 157 17.61 -13.28 14.60
CA VAL A 157 17.33 -14.72 14.63
C VAL A 157 17.12 -15.16 16.08
N ASN A 158 15.97 -15.73 16.37
CA ASN A 158 15.59 -16.20 17.69
C ASN A 158 15.27 -17.70 17.64
N ARG A 159 15.44 -18.39 18.78
CA ARG A 159 14.95 -19.76 18.97
C ARG A 159 13.54 -19.70 19.56
N GLU A 160 12.67 -20.59 19.09
CA GLU A 160 11.38 -20.79 19.72
C GLU A 160 11.58 -21.24 21.18
N SER A 161 10.93 -20.57 22.14
CA SER A 161 11.03 -20.95 23.54
C SER A 161 10.30 -22.25 23.80
N VAL A 162 11.01 -23.25 24.36
CA VAL A 162 10.38 -24.49 24.84
C VAL A 162 9.63 -24.13 26.12
N GLY A 163 8.30 -24.05 26.05
CA GLY A 163 7.48 -23.97 27.24
C GLY A 163 7.69 -25.25 28.08
N ASN A 164 8.16 -25.12 29.33
CA ASN A 164 8.22 -26.23 30.24
C ASN A 164 6.82 -26.85 30.41
N PRO A 165 6.68 -28.19 30.35
CA PRO A 165 5.40 -28.81 30.62
C PRO A 165 4.99 -28.50 32.09
N PRO A 166 3.70 -28.28 32.36
CA PRO A 166 3.24 -27.93 33.70
C PRO A 166 3.49 -29.08 34.65
N ASN A 167 4.29 -28.80 35.66
CA ASN A 167 4.51 -29.72 36.78
C ASN A 167 3.23 -29.76 37.62
N SER A 168 2.57 -30.89 37.63
CA SER A 168 1.37 -31.15 38.41
C SER A 168 1.71 -31.22 39.90
N SER A 169 1.40 -30.16 40.66
CA SER A 169 1.13 -30.27 42.10
C SER A 169 0.31 -29.12 42.65
N SER A 170 -0.90 -29.46 43.05
CA SER A 170 -1.70 -28.96 44.19
C SER A 170 -1.91 -27.44 44.40
N GLY A 171 -3.15 -27.03 44.21
CA GLY A 171 -3.98 -26.24 45.13
C GLY A 171 -3.45 -24.91 45.63
N GLY A 172 -4.02 -23.81 45.12
CA GLY A 172 -3.86 -22.50 45.74
C GLY A 172 -4.42 -21.36 44.88
N SER A 173 -5.50 -20.78 45.38
CA SER A 173 -5.99 -19.42 45.16
C SER A 173 -5.88 -18.81 43.77
N TRP A 174 -7.02 -18.57 43.16
CA TRP A 174 -7.23 -17.80 41.93
C TRP A 174 -6.88 -16.30 42.14
N GLY A 175 -5.62 -15.99 41.96
CA GLY A 175 -5.19 -14.62 41.67
C GLY A 175 -5.09 -14.49 40.15
N SER A 176 -5.85 -13.57 39.56
CA SER A 176 -5.71 -13.20 38.15
C SER A 176 -4.23 -12.87 37.88
N ALA A 177 -3.58 -13.57 36.97
CA ALA A 177 -2.27 -13.18 36.50
C ALA A 177 -2.39 -11.76 35.90
N PRO A 178 -1.47 -10.82 36.21
CA PRO A 178 -1.53 -9.49 35.61
C PRO A 178 -1.42 -9.63 34.09
N SER A 179 -2.34 -8.97 33.39
CA SER A 179 -2.31 -8.83 31.93
C SER A 179 -0.94 -8.29 31.49
N ALA A 180 -0.31 -8.89 30.49
CA ALA A 180 0.99 -8.42 30.00
C ALA A 180 0.91 -6.96 29.54
N THR A 181 1.94 -6.17 29.81
CA THR A 181 2.00 -4.78 29.35
C THR A 181 2.35 -4.78 27.86
N PRO A 182 1.59 -4.06 27.00
CA PRO A 182 1.95 -3.89 25.61
C PRO A 182 3.29 -3.15 25.51
N VAL A 183 4.05 -3.47 24.46
CA VAL A 183 5.35 -2.84 24.18
C VAL A 183 5.38 -2.35 22.73
N THR A 184 6.22 -1.34 22.45
CA THR A 184 6.49 -0.97 21.06
C THR A 184 7.19 -2.14 20.37
N SER A 185 6.75 -2.49 19.16
CA SER A 185 7.34 -3.59 18.39
C SER A 185 8.64 -3.21 17.67
N ILE A 186 9.10 -1.95 17.82
CA ILE A 186 10.26 -1.39 17.12
C ILE A 186 11.33 -0.92 18.10
N THR A 187 12.57 -1.13 17.72
CA THR A 187 13.75 -0.70 18.47
C THR A 187 14.12 0.77 18.18
N PRO A 188 14.92 1.44 19.03
CA PRO A 188 15.42 2.78 18.74
C PRO A 188 16.19 2.88 17.41
N GLN A 189 16.91 1.82 17.01
CA GLN A 189 17.60 1.76 15.73
C GLN A 189 16.62 1.72 14.56
N GLU A 190 15.57 0.92 14.63
CA GLU A 190 14.51 0.86 13.62
C GLU A 190 13.77 2.18 13.51
N LEU A 191 13.49 2.84 14.64
CA LEU A 191 12.92 4.20 14.66
C LEU A 191 13.79 5.19 13.88
N ALA A 192 15.12 5.15 14.09
CA ALA A 192 16.05 6.01 13.39
C ALA A 192 16.06 5.73 11.88
N VAL A 193 16.00 4.45 11.47
CA VAL A 193 15.93 4.05 10.06
C VAL A 193 14.62 4.51 9.42
N ILE A 194 13.48 4.34 10.10
CA ILE A 194 12.18 4.82 9.60
C ILE A 194 12.22 6.34 9.39
N ALA A 195 12.75 7.08 10.36
CA ALA A 195 12.87 8.53 10.27
C ALA A 195 13.80 8.96 9.13
N GLN A 196 14.94 8.29 8.97
CA GLN A 196 15.90 8.57 7.89
C GLN A 196 15.32 8.29 6.50
N ASN A 197 14.63 7.16 6.33
CA ASN A 197 13.97 6.81 5.06
C ASN A 197 12.89 7.84 4.70
N ALA A 198 12.11 8.28 5.69
CA ALA A 198 11.13 9.33 5.48
C ALA A 198 11.80 10.66 5.09
N ASP A 199 12.90 11.06 5.77
CA ASP A 199 13.65 12.28 5.48
C ASP A 199 14.23 12.28 4.07
N GLN A 200 14.81 11.17 3.64
CA GLN A 200 15.33 11.02 2.29
C GLN A 200 14.21 11.22 1.27
N LYS A 201 13.10 10.52 1.43
CA LYS A 201 11.95 10.61 0.52
C LYS A 201 11.33 12.01 0.47
N LEU A 202 11.19 12.65 1.64
CA LEU A 202 10.69 14.02 1.74
C LEU A 202 11.64 15.01 1.07
N THR A 203 12.96 14.81 1.18
CA THR A 203 13.96 15.65 0.51
C THR A 203 13.84 15.54 -1.01
N GLU A 204 13.67 14.33 -1.57
CA GLU A 204 13.44 14.10 -2.99
C GLU A 204 12.16 14.80 -3.48
N LEU A 205 11.06 14.68 -2.73
CA LEU A 205 9.78 15.31 -3.04
C LEU A 205 9.87 16.85 -2.98
N LEU A 206 10.59 17.39 -2.00
CA LEU A 206 10.81 18.83 -1.88
C LEU A 206 11.66 19.37 -3.03
N ALA A 207 12.70 18.64 -3.44
CA ALA A 207 13.50 18.97 -4.60
C ALA A 207 12.64 18.97 -5.88
N THR A 208 11.78 17.97 -6.07
CA THR A 208 10.84 17.90 -7.20
C THR A 208 9.89 19.10 -7.21
N LYS A 209 9.29 19.44 -6.06
CA LYS A 209 8.44 20.64 -5.91
C LYS A 209 9.19 21.92 -6.31
N ASN A 210 10.42 22.09 -5.80
CA ASN A 210 11.21 23.31 -6.02
C ASN A 210 11.74 23.44 -7.47
N ASN A 211 11.86 22.33 -8.19
CA ASN A 211 12.28 22.29 -9.59
C ASN A 211 11.10 22.40 -10.58
N GLY A 212 9.94 22.90 -10.12
CA GLY A 212 8.76 23.14 -10.98
C GLY A 212 7.79 21.95 -11.05
N GLY A 213 7.98 20.93 -10.24
CA GLY A 213 7.01 19.85 -10.07
C GLY A 213 5.71 20.34 -9.41
N ASN A 214 4.62 19.57 -9.59
CA ASN A 214 3.33 19.94 -9.03
C ASN A 214 3.36 19.93 -7.50
N ALA A 215 3.16 21.09 -6.88
CA ALA A 215 3.27 21.28 -5.44
C ALA A 215 2.21 20.48 -4.64
N GLN A 216 1.00 20.33 -5.17
CA GLN A 216 -0.07 19.57 -4.51
C GLN A 216 0.22 18.07 -4.54
N THR A 217 0.70 17.55 -5.67
CA THR A 217 1.14 16.14 -5.77
C THR A 217 2.28 15.86 -4.80
N ALA A 218 3.29 16.73 -4.74
CA ALA A 218 4.41 16.59 -3.81
C ALA A 218 3.94 16.60 -2.35
N LEU A 219 3.01 17.48 -1.98
CA LEU A 219 2.42 17.53 -0.64
C LEU A 219 1.68 16.23 -0.31
N LYS A 220 0.83 15.71 -1.21
CA LYS A 220 0.08 14.46 -0.98
C LYS A 220 1.01 13.27 -0.80
N GLN A 221 2.04 13.18 -1.61
CA GLN A 221 3.07 12.14 -1.46
C GLN A 221 3.86 12.30 -0.15
N ALA A 222 4.16 13.54 0.26
CA ALA A 222 4.82 13.81 1.54
C ALA A 222 3.94 13.37 2.72
N ILE A 223 2.65 13.69 2.70
CA ILE A 223 1.69 13.22 3.73
C ILE A 223 1.69 11.70 3.80
N ALA A 224 1.59 11.00 2.66
CA ALA A 224 1.60 9.53 2.63
C ALA A 224 2.91 8.92 3.18
N VAL A 225 4.07 9.55 2.92
CA VAL A 225 5.36 9.14 3.50
C VAL A 225 5.34 9.29 5.02
N VAL A 226 4.83 10.41 5.53
CA VAL A 226 4.75 10.69 6.96
C VAL A 226 3.73 9.75 7.65
N GLU A 227 2.55 9.55 7.08
CA GLU A 227 1.54 8.60 7.59
C GLU A 227 2.11 7.19 7.71
N LYS A 228 2.83 6.71 6.67
CA LYS A 228 3.49 5.39 6.71
C LYS A 228 4.57 5.32 7.77
N GLY A 229 5.36 6.37 7.94
CA GLY A 229 6.37 6.46 9.00
C GLY A 229 5.75 6.45 10.40
N ILE A 230 4.69 7.23 10.62
CA ILE A 230 3.94 7.24 11.89
C ILE A 230 3.36 5.85 12.17
N GLU A 231 2.68 5.23 11.20
CA GLU A 231 2.09 3.90 11.37
C GLU A 231 3.13 2.85 11.77
N GLN A 232 4.29 2.85 11.12
CA GLN A 232 5.39 1.96 11.47
C GLN A 232 5.87 2.20 12.91
N GLN A 233 6.01 3.46 13.33
CA GLN A 233 6.44 3.84 14.69
C GLN A 233 5.37 3.60 15.77
N SER A 234 4.10 3.52 15.38
CA SER A 234 2.93 3.41 16.26
C SER A 234 2.41 1.99 16.41
N THR A 235 3.21 0.98 16.06
CA THR A 235 2.84 -0.43 16.21
C THR A 235 3.20 -0.92 17.62
N LEU A 236 2.19 -1.35 18.37
CA LEU A 236 2.30 -1.87 19.73
C LEU A 236 2.08 -3.38 19.72
N ASN A 237 3.07 -4.13 20.17
CA ASN A 237 2.95 -5.57 20.34
C ASN A 237 2.12 -5.87 21.58
N ILE A 238 0.97 -6.50 21.38
CA ILE A 238 0.06 -6.96 22.44
C ILE A 238 -0.09 -8.48 22.47
N SER A 239 0.81 -9.21 21.81
CA SER A 239 0.74 -10.69 21.77
C SER A 239 0.76 -11.32 23.16
N GLY A 240 1.45 -10.70 24.14
CA GLY A 240 1.43 -11.13 25.53
C GLY A 240 0.09 -10.96 26.24
N SER A 241 -0.83 -10.17 25.69
CA SER A 241 -2.20 -10.00 26.20
C SER A 241 -3.20 -10.96 25.55
N VAL A 242 -2.75 -11.89 24.71
CA VAL A 242 -3.59 -12.86 24.01
C VAL A 242 -3.62 -14.17 24.79
N LYS A 243 -4.82 -14.66 25.08
CA LYS A 243 -5.07 -16.01 25.60
C LYS A 243 -5.77 -16.84 24.54
N VAL A 244 -5.23 -18.00 24.24
CA VAL A 244 -5.84 -18.94 23.29
C VAL A 244 -6.75 -19.90 24.06
N ASP A 245 -8.02 -19.96 23.63
CA ASP A 245 -9.04 -20.85 24.14
C ASP A 245 -9.65 -21.63 22.96
N GLY A 246 -9.25 -22.87 22.79
CA GLY A 246 -9.58 -23.66 21.60
C GLY A 246 -9.03 -23.01 20.33
N ASP A 247 -9.91 -22.66 19.38
CA ASP A 247 -9.59 -21.98 18.11
C ASP A 247 -9.79 -20.44 18.19
N THR A 248 -9.82 -19.88 19.39
CA THR A 248 -10.11 -18.47 19.62
C THR A 248 -9.00 -17.76 20.39
N ALA A 249 -8.47 -16.69 19.84
CA ALA A 249 -7.62 -15.72 20.54
C ALA A 249 -8.50 -14.69 21.26
N LYS A 250 -8.46 -14.69 22.58
CA LYS A 250 -9.14 -13.70 23.44
C LYS A 250 -8.13 -12.71 23.95
N VAL A 251 -8.41 -11.42 23.83
CA VAL A 251 -7.48 -10.35 24.23
C VAL A 251 -7.89 -9.75 25.57
N GLU A 252 -6.94 -9.70 26.50
CA GLU A 252 -7.12 -9.04 27.80
C GLU A 252 -6.25 -7.77 27.84
N LEU A 253 -6.85 -6.59 27.70
CA LEU A 253 -6.13 -5.32 27.66
C LEU A 253 -6.03 -4.66 29.04
N ASN A 254 -4.82 -4.34 29.44
CA ASN A 254 -4.57 -3.41 30.54
C ASN A 254 -4.55 -1.96 30.01
N VAL A 255 -5.69 -1.27 30.05
CA VAL A 255 -5.85 0.08 29.48
C VAL A 255 -4.88 1.09 30.07
N ASN A 256 -4.50 0.96 31.35
CA ASN A 256 -3.56 1.90 31.97
C ASN A 256 -2.17 1.86 31.35
N ALA A 257 -1.75 0.69 30.84
CA ALA A 257 -0.46 0.54 30.17
C ALA A 257 -0.37 1.30 28.83
N PHE A 258 -1.48 1.70 28.24
CA PHE A 258 -1.50 2.46 26.99
C PHE A 258 -1.28 3.96 27.17
N THR A 259 -1.40 4.51 28.37
CA THR A 259 -1.29 5.97 28.59
C THR A 259 0.07 6.51 28.12
N ASP A 260 1.16 5.93 28.61
CA ASP A 260 2.52 6.36 28.25
C ASP A 260 2.87 5.99 26.79
N LEU A 261 2.37 4.85 26.31
CA LEU A 261 2.58 4.42 24.93
C LEU A 261 1.90 5.35 23.94
N PHE A 262 0.65 5.73 24.17
CA PHE A 262 -0.07 6.69 23.31
C PHE A 262 0.56 8.09 23.38
N GLN A 263 1.07 8.51 24.53
CA GLN A 263 1.81 9.77 24.62
C GLN A 263 3.13 9.70 23.82
N THR A 264 3.80 8.56 23.81
CA THR A 264 5.00 8.34 22.99
C THR A 264 4.65 8.42 21.49
N ILE A 265 3.57 7.79 21.05
CA ILE A 265 3.04 7.87 19.68
C ILE A 265 2.75 9.33 19.30
N LYS A 266 2.07 10.08 20.17
CA LYS A 266 1.80 11.51 19.95
C LYS A 266 3.07 12.31 19.70
N ASN A 267 4.09 12.11 20.52
CA ASN A 267 5.36 12.83 20.40
C ASN A 267 6.09 12.45 19.08
N GLN A 268 6.11 11.18 18.73
CA GLN A 268 6.69 10.69 17.48
C GLN A 268 5.93 11.22 16.25
N ALA A 269 4.60 11.21 16.31
CA ALA A 269 3.75 11.75 15.25
C ALA A 269 3.98 13.27 15.07
N ALA A 270 4.12 14.02 16.15
CA ALA A 270 4.43 15.45 16.09
C ALA A 270 5.77 15.70 15.38
N MET A 271 6.82 14.95 15.75
CA MET A 271 8.14 15.06 15.10
C MET A 271 8.09 14.72 13.60
N MET A 272 7.26 13.76 13.20
CA MET A 272 7.08 13.41 11.80
C MET A 272 6.24 14.46 11.06
N ASN A 273 5.19 15.00 11.68
CA ASN A 273 4.35 16.05 11.11
C ASN A 273 5.09 17.37 10.91
N ASP A 274 6.03 17.72 11.78
CA ASP A 274 6.88 18.91 11.62
C ASP A 274 7.61 18.93 10.28
N LYS A 275 7.93 17.75 9.71
CA LYS A 275 8.59 17.63 8.41
C LYS A 275 7.69 18.05 7.24
N LEU A 276 6.37 18.05 7.40
CA LEU A 276 5.41 18.50 6.38
C LEU A 276 5.36 20.02 6.24
N GLN A 277 5.82 20.78 7.23
CA GLN A 277 5.78 22.25 7.20
C GLN A 277 6.55 22.85 6.01
N ALA A 278 7.58 22.15 5.49
CA ALA A 278 8.30 22.56 4.29
C ALA A 278 7.44 22.48 3.01
N PHE A 279 6.38 21.67 3.03
CA PHE A 279 5.43 21.51 1.92
C PHE A 279 4.22 22.42 2.06
N ASP A 280 3.57 22.39 3.21
CA ASP A 280 2.46 23.27 3.60
C ASP A 280 2.45 23.41 5.13
N PRO A 281 2.48 24.64 5.70
CA PRO A 281 2.47 24.86 7.15
C PRO A 281 1.26 24.29 7.90
N ASN A 282 0.16 24.00 7.17
CA ASN A 282 -1.07 23.46 7.74
C ASN A 282 -1.25 21.97 7.41
N ALA A 283 -0.24 21.33 6.81
CA ALA A 283 -0.32 19.91 6.50
C ALA A 283 -0.15 19.08 7.77
N GLU A 284 -1.00 18.09 7.92
CA GLU A 284 -0.97 17.12 8.99
C GLU A 284 -1.29 15.73 8.45
N ALA A 285 -0.50 14.75 8.86
CA ALA A 285 -0.69 13.34 8.56
C ALA A 285 -1.51 12.68 9.67
N LYS A 286 -2.35 11.73 9.31
CA LYS A 286 -3.17 10.99 10.27
C LYS A 286 -2.33 10.06 11.12
N VAL A 287 -2.71 9.93 12.38
CA VAL A 287 -2.05 9.08 13.37
C VAL A 287 -2.87 7.82 13.58
N THR A 288 -2.32 6.67 13.16
CA THR A 288 -2.93 5.36 13.42
C THR A 288 -2.06 4.57 14.40
N ALA A 289 -2.64 4.16 15.53
CA ALA A 289 -1.99 3.23 16.45
C ALA A 289 -2.38 1.79 16.11
N THR A 290 -1.41 0.92 15.86
CA THR A 290 -1.64 -0.49 15.55
C THR A 290 -1.42 -1.36 16.76
N LEU A 291 -2.45 -2.10 17.18
CA LEU A 291 -2.38 -3.14 18.21
C LEU A 291 -2.14 -4.47 17.52
N ASP A 292 -0.89 -4.96 17.56
CA ASP A 292 -0.46 -6.19 16.89
C ASP A 292 -0.54 -7.39 17.85
N LEU A 293 -1.48 -8.29 17.60
CA LEU A 293 -1.68 -9.54 18.34
C LEU A 293 -0.62 -10.61 17.96
N GLY A 294 0.21 -10.33 16.97
CA GLY A 294 1.20 -11.26 16.45
C GLY A 294 0.60 -12.41 15.64
N ALA A 295 1.42 -13.44 15.42
CA ALA A 295 1.00 -14.66 14.77
C ALA A 295 0.36 -15.59 15.82
N GLN A 296 -0.90 -15.95 15.60
CA GLN A 296 -1.67 -16.86 16.46
C GLN A 296 -2.15 -18.06 15.64
N ALA A 297 -1.96 -19.27 16.17
CA ALA A 297 -2.37 -20.50 15.50
C ALA A 297 -3.89 -20.77 15.69
N VAL A 298 -4.72 -19.78 15.39
CA VAL A 298 -6.17 -19.80 15.55
C VAL A 298 -6.86 -19.19 14.33
N ASN A 299 -8.14 -19.54 14.13
CA ASN A 299 -8.95 -18.97 13.07
C ASN A 299 -9.90 -17.83 13.56
N HIS A 300 -9.99 -17.63 14.86
CA HIS A 300 -10.91 -16.66 15.45
C HIS A 300 -10.18 -15.76 16.45
N ALA A 301 -10.48 -14.46 16.43
CA ALA A 301 -10.04 -13.51 17.44
C ALA A 301 -11.21 -12.69 17.97
N GLU A 302 -11.25 -12.49 19.27
CA GLU A 302 -12.18 -11.64 20.00
C GLU A 302 -11.39 -10.53 20.72
N ILE A 303 -11.58 -9.29 20.31
CA ILE A 303 -10.81 -8.15 20.77
C ILE A 303 -11.78 -7.15 21.43
N PRO A 304 -11.80 -7.04 22.76
CA PRO A 304 -12.64 -6.07 23.46
C PRO A 304 -12.08 -4.65 23.25
N ILE A 305 -12.89 -3.76 22.74
CA ILE A 305 -12.58 -2.35 22.56
C ILE A 305 -13.24 -1.58 23.70
N LEU A 306 -12.45 -1.23 24.70
CA LEU A 306 -12.90 -0.57 25.91
C LEU A 306 -13.04 0.93 25.68
N THR A 307 -14.06 1.56 26.22
CA THR A 307 -14.31 3.01 26.12
C THR A 307 -13.09 3.82 26.59
N ASP A 308 -12.44 3.40 27.69
CA ASP A 308 -11.27 4.07 28.22
C ASP A 308 -10.05 4.01 27.29
N LEU A 309 -9.87 2.90 26.53
CA LEU A 309 -8.82 2.79 25.52
C LEU A 309 -9.04 3.83 24.40
N VAL A 310 -10.27 3.92 23.91
CA VAL A 310 -10.66 4.89 22.88
C VAL A 310 -10.51 6.32 23.36
N THR A 311 -10.88 6.60 24.62
CA THR A 311 -10.73 7.92 25.23
C THR A 311 -9.27 8.33 25.31
N LYS A 312 -8.39 7.44 25.80
CA LYS A 312 -6.94 7.70 25.84
C LYS A 312 -6.32 7.91 24.46
N ALA A 313 -6.77 7.16 23.45
CA ALA A 313 -6.33 7.34 22.07
C ALA A 313 -6.72 8.73 21.54
N LYS A 314 -7.96 9.17 21.78
CA LYS A 314 -8.43 10.53 21.41
C LYS A 314 -7.63 11.63 22.11
N GLU A 315 -7.39 11.52 23.40
CA GLU A 315 -6.60 12.48 24.19
C GLU A 315 -5.15 12.58 23.69
N ALA A 316 -4.62 11.48 23.17
CA ALA A 316 -3.30 11.44 22.55
C ALA A 316 -3.29 11.93 21.09
N GLY A 317 -4.42 12.34 20.51
CA GLY A 317 -4.49 12.78 19.11
C GLY A 317 -4.34 11.65 18.09
N ILE A 318 -4.72 10.43 18.48
CA ILE A 318 -4.75 9.27 17.57
C ILE A 318 -6.08 9.32 16.80
N ASP A 319 -6.01 9.28 15.47
CA ASP A 319 -7.18 9.34 14.58
C ASP A 319 -7.85 7.99 14.40
N ALA A 320 -7.06 6.90 14.40
CA ALA A 320 -7.58 5.54 14.22
C ALA A 320 -6.80 4.52 15.07
N ILE A 321 -7.50 3.46 15.46
CA ILE A 321 -6.89 2.25 16.05
C ILE A 321 -6.97 1.13 15.02
N SER A 322 -5.83 0.50 14.75
CA SER A 322 -5.72 -0.67 13.88
C SER A 322 -5.49 -1.92 14.73
N PHE A 323 -6.25 -2.97 14.47
CA PHE A 323 -6.11 -4.28 15.12
C PHE A 323 -5.54 -5.26 14.10
N LYS A 324 -4.39 -5.86 14.43
CA LYS A 324 -3.67 -6.75 13.50
C LYS A 324 -3.46 -8.12 14.11
N ILE A 325 -3.80 -9.16 13.36
CA ILE A 325 -3.58 -10.57 13.71
C ILE A 325 -3.26 -11.39 12.45
N ASN A 326 -2.25 -12.25 12.49
CA ASN A 326 -1.86 -13.12 11.37
C ASN A 326 -1.66 -12.33 10.04
N GLY A 327 -1.24 -11.07 10.13
CA GLY A 327 -1.03 -10.18 8.99
C GLY A 327 -2.28 -9.47 8.47
N VAL A 328 -3.51 -9.96 8.75
CA VAL A 328 -4.72 -9.19 8.45
C VAL A 328 -4.88 -8.06 9.46
N SER A 329 -5.31 -6.88 9.02
CA SER A 329 -5.57 -5.76 9.93
C SER A 329 -6.83 -4.99 9.55
N LEU A 330 -7.42 -4.37 10.58
CA LEU A 330 -8.59 -3.51 10.48
C LEU A 330 -8.33 -2.21 11.23
N ALA A 331 -8.30 -1.07 10.53
CA ALA A 331 -8.19 0.25 11.14
C ALA A 331 -9.55 0.95 11.17
N VAL A 332 -9.92 1.44 12.35
CA VAL A 332 -11.20 2.10 12.62
C VAL A 332 -10.94 3.46 13.25
N GLY A 333 -11.54 4.51 12.71
CA GLY A 333 -11.48 5.84 13.29
C GLY A 333 -11.99 5.86 14.72
N VAL A 334 -11.27 6.55 15.61
CA VAL A 334 -11.62 6.60 17.05
C VAL A 334 -12.99 7.22 17.31
N ASP A 335 -13.51 8.02 16.38
CA ASP A 335 -14.83 8.62 16.42
C ASP A 335 -15.98 7.65 16.07
N GLN A 336 -15.66 6.50 15.50
CA GLN A 336 -16.65 5.46 15.15
C GLN A 336 -17.05 4.56 16.32
N PHE A 337 -16.33 4.62 17.43
CA PHE A 337 -16.65 3.79 18.61
C PHE A 337 -17.67 4.49 19.50
N THR A 338 -18.82 3.85 19.75
CA THR A 338 -19.95 4.38 20.51
C THR A 338 -20.20 3.64 21.82
N GLY A 339 -19.17 3.06 22.42
CA GLY A 339 -19.27 2.30 23.67
C GLY A 339 -18.39 1.06 23.67
N ILE A 340 -18.60 0.19 24.65
CA ILE A 340 -17.89 -1.10 24.72
C ILE A 340 -18.33 -1.96 23.54
N THR A 341 -17.36 -2.39 22.76
CA THR A 341 -17.56 -3.16 21.55
C THR A 341 -16.55 -4.30 21.52
N THR A 342 -16.92 -5.47 21.03
CA THR A 342 -15.98 -6.55 20.72
C THR A 342 -15.83 -6.64 19.20
N LEU A 343 -14.61 -6.46 18.71
CA LEU A 343 -14.25 -6.77 17.34
C LEU A 343 -13.99 -8.27 17.23
N THR A 344 -14.66 -8.89 16.29
CA THR A 344 -14.44 -10.29 15.92
C THR A 344 -13.79 -10.35 14.55
N ILE A 345 -12.67 -11.07 14.45
CA ILE A 345 -11.99 -11.38 13.19
C ILE A 345 -11.96 -12.89 13.04
N LYS A 346 -12.58 -13.42 12.00
CA LYS A 346 -12.71 -14.86 11.80
C LYS A 346 -12.21 -15.26 10.43
N LYS A 347 -11.13 -16.05 10.39
CA LYS A 347 -10.67 -16.73 9.18
C LYS A 347 -11.65 -17.84 8.82
N GLN A 348 -12.04 -17.91 7.55
CA GLN A 348 -13.01 -18.89 7.06
C GLN A 348 -12.42 -19.68 5.88
N PRO A 349 -12.86 -20.91 5.65
CA PRO A 349 -12.59 -21.59 4.38
C PRO A 349 -13.22 -20.79 3.23
N ALA A 350 -12.60 -20.87 2.07
CA ALA A 350 -13.04 -20.14 0.86
C ALA A 350 -14.47 -20.50 0.41
N GLY A 351 -15.05 -21.57 0.92
CA GLY A 351 -16.35 -22.05 0.47
C GLY A 351 -16.31 -22.65 -0.94
N ASN A 352 -17.48 -22.90 -1.50
CA ASN A 352 -17.64 -23.37 -2.88
C ASN A 352 -17.96 -22.20 -3.82
N LEU A 353 -17.07 -21.19 -3.86
CA LEU A 353 -17.24 -20.07 -4.75
C LEU A 353 -17.28 -20.56 -6.21
N ASN A 354 -18.39 -20.32 -6.90
CA ASN A 354 -18.51 -20.63 -8.32
C ASN A 354 -17.79 -19.58 -9.18
N THR A 355 -16.46 -19.58 -9.12
CA THR A 355 -15.62 -18.63 -9.85
C THR A 355 -14.32 -19.28 -10.32
N ASN A 356 -13.81 -18.84 -11.47
CA ASN A 356 -12.48 -19.18 -11.97
C ASN A 356 -11.41 -18.16 -11.57
N LEU A 357 -11.78 -17.13 -10.79
CA LEU A 357 -10.85 -16.11 -10.34
C LEU A 357 -9.90 -16.68 -9.30
N LYS A 358 -8.67 -16.17 -9.30
CA LYS A 358 -7.66 -16.60 -8.35
C LYS A 358 -7.73 -15.74 -7.09
N MET A 359 -7.84 -16.39 -5.96
CA MET A 359 -7.78 -15.75 -4.65
C MET A 359 -6.34 -15.43 -4.30
N ALA A 360 -6.07 -14.21 -3.85
CA ALA A 360 -4.74 -13.71 -3.49
C ALA A 360 -4.49 -13.69 -1.97
N SER A 361 -5.54 -13.75 -1.16
CA SER A 361 -5.49 -13.76 0.31
C SER A 361 -6.35 -14.87 0.90
N ASP A 362 -6.24 -15.10 2.19
CA ASP A 362 -7.23 -15.84 2.96
C ASP A 362 -8.57 -15.07 3.03
N VAL A 363 -9.64 -15.78 3.42
CA VAL A 363 -10.99 -15.21 3.61
C VAL A 363 -11.20 -14.86 5.08
N TYR A 364 -11.65 -13.65 5.36
CA TYR A 364 -11.98 -13.22 6.71
C TYR A 364 -13.38 -12.62 6.79
N ASN A 365 -14.06 -12.93 7.89
CA ASN A 365 -15.28 -12.27 8.31
C ASN A 365 -14.96 -11.33 9.47
N PHE A 366 -15.55 -10.13 9.45
CA PHE A 366 -15.40 -9.10 10.48
C PHE A 366 -16.76 -8.74 11.06
N GLU A 367 -16.82 -8.56 12.38
CA GLU A 367 -18.04 -8.14 13.07
C GLU A 367 -17.70 -7.24 14.25
N PHE A 368 -18.53 -6.21 14.50
CA PHE A 368 -18.58 -5.52 15.78
C PHE A 368 -19.81 -5.97 16.56
N ILE A 369 -19.58 -6.42 17.77
CA ILE A 369 -20.64 -6.86 18.68
C ILE A 369 -20.65 -5.90 19.88
N ASN A 370 -21.77 -5.19 20.07
CA ASN A 370 -22.00 -4.34 21.22
C ASN A 370 -23.24 -4.79 22.00
N ASN A 371 -23.58 -4.08 23.09
CA ASN A 371 -24.73 -4.42 23.92
C ASN A 371 -26.09 -4.34 23.19
N SER A 372 -26.15 -3.66 22.03
CA SER A 372 -27.34 -3.51 21.20
C SER A 372 -27.42 -4.56 20.08
N GLY A 373 -26.42 -5.44 19.98
CA GLY A 373 -26.30 -6.46 18.94
C GLY A 373 -25.11 -6.21 17.99
N THR A 374 -25.12 -6.89 16.84
CA THR A 374 -24.07 -6.76 15.84
C THR A 374 -24.24 -5.46 15.04
N ASN A 375 -23.23 -4.60 15.06
CA ASN A 375 -23.14 -3.44 14.17
C ASN A 375 -22.27 -3.77 12.97
N THR A 376 -22.81 -3.64 11.77
CA THR A 376 -22.12 -3.94 10.53
C THR A 376 -21.88 -2.71 9.65
N THR A 377 -22.30 -1.51 10.07
CA THR A 377 -22.21 -0.29 9.27
C THR A 377 -21.46 0.84 9.99
N PHE A 378 -20.76 1.66 9.22
CA PHE A 378 -19.96 2.79 9.70
C PHE A 378 -20.35 4.07 8.98
N THR A 379 -20.26 5.19 9.68
CA THR A 379 -20.48 6.52 9.08
C THR A 379 -19.29 6.97 8.23
N LYS A 380 -18.09 6.54 8.61
CA LYS A 380 -16.84 6.74 7.85
C LYS A 380 -16.25 5.38 7.47
N PRO A 381 -15.52 5.29 6.35
CA PRO A 381 -14.89 4.04 5.97
C PRO A 381 -13.90 3.52 7.02
N VAL A 382 -13.86 2.21 7.19
CA VAL A 382 -12.79 1.46 7.84
C VAL A 382 -11.83 0.94 6.80
N ILE A 383 -10.55 0.82 7.14
CA ILE A 383 -9.52 0.28 6.23
C ILE A 383 -9.24 -1.16 6.62
N ILE A 384 -9.39 -2.07 5.67
CA ILE A 384 -9.10 -3.49 5.86
C ILE A 384 -7.88 -3.84 5.01
N ARG A 385 -6.87 -4.48 5.61
CA ARG A 385 -5.66 -4.94 4.91
C ARG A 385 -5.55 -6.44 4.99
N PHE A 386 -5.29 -7.05 3.85
CA PHE A 386 -5.09 -8.48 3.70
C PHE A 386 -3.67 -8.78 3.26
N PRO A 387 -2.92 -9.62 3.96
CA PRO A 387 -1.63 -10.10 3.47
C PRO A 387 -1.84 -10.90 2.19
N ILE A 388 -0.97 -10.69 1.20
CA ILE A 388 -1.01 -11.46 -0.04
C ILE A 388 -0.22 -12.76 0.18
N THR A 389 -0.93 -13.87 0.08
CA THR A 389 -0.40 -15.21 0.38
C THR A 389 -0.04 -16.02 -0.86
N VAL A 390 -0.49 -15.58 -2.06
CA VAL A 390 -0.28 -16.28 -3.32
C VAL A 390 0.65 -15.46 -4.23
N GLN A 391 1.71 -16.09 -4.71
CA GLN A 391 2.69 -15.47 -5.60
C GLN A 391 2.31 -15.62 -7.09
N GLY A 392 2.87 -14.75 -7.94
CA GLY A 392 2.74 -14.83 -9.40
C GLY A 392 1.41 -14.32 -9.94
N LEU A 393 0.63 -13.62 -9.13
CA LEU A 393 -0.59 -12.93 -9.56
C LEU A 393 -0.27 -11.49 -10.02
N ASN A 394 -1.11 -10.93 -10.88
CA ASN A 394 -1.00 -9.53 -11.30
C ASN A 394 -1.63 -8.60 -10.27
N SER A 395 -0.79 -7.91 -9.51
CA SER A 395 -1.24 -6.99 -8.44
C SER A 395 -2.02 -5.77 -8.95
N ASP A 396 -1.86 -5.35 -10.22
CA ASP A 396 -2.67 -4.28 -10.82
C ASP A 396 -4.18 -4.65 -10.89
N LEU A 397 -4.48 -5.96 -10.82
CA LEU A 397 -5.83 -6.51 -10.89
C LEU A 397 -6.36 -6.98 -9.52
N PHE A 398 -5.64 -6.72 -8.43
CA PHE A 398 -6.14 -7.05 -7.10
C PHE A 398 -7.34 -6.19 -6.75
N SER A 399 -8.37 -6.85 -6.24
CA SER A 399 -9.59 -6.19 -5.79
C SER A 399 -10.12 -6.86 -4.53
N LEU A 400 -10.52 -6.05 -3.58
CA LEU A 400 -11.27 -6.50 -2.41
C LEU A 400 -12.65 -6.97 -2.86
N ALA A 401 -12.95 -8.22 -2.59
CA ALA A 401 -14.25 -8.79 -2.87
C ALA A 401 -15.01 -9.07 -1.58
N LYS A 402 -16.27 -8.63 -1.53
CA LYS A 402 -17.26 -9.06 -0.56
C LYS A 402 -17.88 -10.37 -1.05
N ILE A 403 -17.98 -11.33 -0.15
CA ILE A 403 -18.55 -12.65 -0.41
C ILE A 403 -19.93 -12.72 0.22
N VAL A 404 -20.97 -12.83 -0.58
CA VAL A 404 -22.38 -12.96 -0.14
C VAL A 404 -23.06 -14.03 -0.97
N ASP A 405 -23.61 -15.05 -0.33
CA ASP A 405 -24.34 -16.15 -1.00
C ASP A 405 -23.55 -16.75 -2.17
N ASP A 406 -22.26 -17.04 -1.94
CA ASP A 406 -21.30 -17.55 -2.93
C ASP A 406 -21.07 -16.65 -4.16
N LYS A 407 -21.47 -15.38 -4.09
CA LYS A 407 -21.23 -14.35 -5.12
C LYS A 407 -20.16 -13.37 -4.66
N LEU A 408 -19.44 -12.81 -5.65
CA LEU A 408 -18.40 -11.81 -5.42
C LEU A 408 -18.89 -10.43 -5.86
N GLU A 409 -18.78 -9.48 -4.95
CA GLU A 409 -18.98 -8.05 -5.23
C GLU A 409 -17.61 -7.35 -5.07
N PHE A 410 -17.11 -6.73 -6.14
CA PHE A 410 -15.79 -6.11 -6.15
C PHE A 410 -15.84 -4.63 -5.77
N TYR A 411 -14.93 -4.25 -4.88
CA TYR A 411 -14.85 -2.89 -4.32
C TYR A 411 -13.47 -2.27 -4.51
N GLY A 412 -12.65 -2.81 -5.39
CA GLY A 412 -11.33 -2.28 -5.64
C GLY A 412 -10.36 -2.47 -4.48
N GLY A 413 -9.45 -1.52 -4.36
CA GLY A 413 -8.40 -1.52 -3.36
C GLY A 413 -7.04 -1.16 -3.93
N ARG A 414 -6.05 -1.09 -3.05
CA ARG A 414 -4.67 -0.75 -3.40
C ARG A 414 -3.70 -1.78 -2.87
N TYR A 415 -2.80 -2.25 -3.72
CA TYR A 415 -1.71 -3.13 -3.30
C TYR A 415 -0.49 -2.32 -2.86
N ASP A 416 0.03 -2.61 -1.67
CA ASP A 416 1.32 -2.12 -1.18
C ASP A 416 2.37 -3.22 -1.34
N ALA A 417 3.25 -3.06 -2.33
CA ALA A 417 4.30 -4.03 -2.61
C ALA A 417 5.34 -4.13 -1.48
N ALA A 418 5.62 -3.02 -0.78
CA ALA A 418 6.58 -2.99 0.30
C ALA A 418 6.10 -3.75 1.54
N GLY A 419 4.80 -3.67 1.84
CA GLY A 419 4.16 -4.39 2.94
C GLY A 419 3.60 -5.75 2.53
N ASN A 420 3.58 -6.08 1.25
CA ASN A 420 2.97 -7.28 0.66
C ASN A 420 1.52 -7.50 1.13
N TYR A 421 0.73 -6.44 1.12
CA TYR A 421 -0.70 -6.50 1.45
C TYR A 421 -1.53 -5.71 0.43
N SER A 422 -2.81 -6.05 0.33
CA SER A 422 -3.80 -5.24 -0.36
C SER A 422 -4.78 -4.64 0.65
N GLU A 423 -5.09 -3.35 0.52
CA GLU A 423 -6.02 -2.65 1.39
C GLU A 423 -7.25 -2.16 0.62
N GLY A 424 -8.38 -2.10 1.31
CA GLY A 424 -9.61 -1.53 0.79
C GLY A 424 -10.42 -0.83 1.87
N GLU A 425 -11.18 0.17 1.47
CA GLU A 425 -12.05 0.95 2.33
C GLU A 425 -13.48 0.40 2.32
N ARG A 426 -14.10 0.22 3.48
CA ARG A 426 -15.47 -0.28 3.60
C ARG A 426 -16.27 0.48 4.66
N LYS A 427 -17.56 0.75 4.36
CA LYS A 427 -18.52 1.28 5.34
C LYS A 427 -19.37 0.19 5.99
N SER A 428 -19.13 -1.08 5.66
CA SER A 428 -19.85 -2.21 6.26
C SER A 428 -18.93 -3.39 6.46
N PHE A 429 -19.22 -4.19 7.47
CA PHE A 429 -18.57 -5.48 7.68
C PHE A 429 -19.31 -6.60 6.95
N SER A 430 -18.54 -7.59 6.53
CA SER A 430 -18.99 -8.82 5.89
C SER A 430 -17.84 -9.80 5.82
N THR A 431 -17.97 -10.80 4.97
CA THR A 431 -16.89 -11.70 4.57
C THR A 431 -16.16 -11.13 3.37
N TYR A 432 -14.82 -11.02 3.45
CA TYR A 432 -13.98 -10.42 2.43
C TYR A 432 -12.74 -11.27 2.12
N ALA A 433 -12.24 -11.12 0.90
CA ALA A 433 -10.95 -11.63 0.46
C ALA A 433 -10.41 -10.77 -0.71
N ILE A 434 -9.12 -10.90 -1.01
CA ILE A 434 -8.53 -10.29 -2.20
C ILE A 434 -8.51 -11.31 -3.34
N PHE A 435 -8.92 -10.88 -4.53
CA PHE A 435 -8.88 -11.66 -5.76
C PHE A 435 -8.09 -10.94 -6.84
N GLU A 436 -7.42 -11.71 -7.70
CA GLU A 436 -7.02 -11.25 -9.02
C GLU A 436 -8.27 -11.24 -9.91
N ASN A 437 -8.94 -10.09 -9.99
CA ASN A 437 -10.16 -9.94 -10.78
C ASN A 437 -9.84 -9.63 -12.25
N LYS A 438 -9.46 -10.66 -12.99
CA LYS A 438 -9.11 -10.52 -14.40
C LYS A 438 -10.36 -10.51 -15.28
N VAL A 439 -10.79 -9.32 -15.70
CA VAL A 439 -11.87 -9.13 -16.67
C VAL A 439 -11.28 -8.96 -18.06
N THR A 440 -11.86 -9.64 -19.06
CA THR A 440 -11.41 -9.58 -20.46
C THR A 440 -12.53 -9.15 -21.37
N PHE A 441 -12.20 -8.29 -22.36
CA PHE A 441 -13.12 -7.82 -23.38
C PHE A 441 -12.57 -8.12 -24.77
N LYS A 442 -13.45 -8.49 -25.72
CA LYS A 442 -13.08 -8.92 -27.07
C LYS A 442 -12.92 -7.76 -28.03
N ASP A 443 -13.56 -6.62 -27.73
CA ASP A 443 -13.73 -5.46 -28.60
C ASP A 443 -12.78 -4.28 -28.29
N ILE A 444 -11.74 -4.51 -27.47
CA ILE A 444 -10.80 -3.44 -27.09
C ILE A 444 -9.51 -3.41 -27.93
N THR A 445 -9.40 -4.23 -28.97
CA THR A 445 -8.18 -4.38 -29.78
C THR A 445 -7.66 -3.04 -30.31
N ASP A 446 -8.55 -2.18 -30.83
CA ASP A 446 -8.18 -0.90 -31.44
C ASP A 446 -7.71 0.15 -30.38
N VAL A 447 -8.09 -0.02 -29.13
CA VAL A 447 -7.71 0.85 -28.02
C VAL A 447 -6.71 0.19 -27.06
N GLN A 448 -6.32 -1.06 -27.32
CA GLN A 448 -5.47 -1.86 -26.44
C GLN A 448 -4.17 -1.16 -26.07
N ALA A 449 -3.53 -0.47 -27.02
CA ALA A 449 -2.22 0.15 -26.83
C ALA A 449 -2.24 1.33 -25.85
N TRP A 450 -3.36 2.07 -25.75
CA TRP A 450 -3.43 3.29 -24.95
C TRP A 450 -4.45 3.24 -23.78
N ALA A 451 -5.47 2.36 -23.87
CA ALA A 451 -6.50 2.26 -22.83
C ALA A 451 -6.68 0.83 -22.29
N GLY A 452 -6.08 -0.19 -22.92
CA GLY A 452 -6.30 -1.59 -22.53
C GLY A 452 -5.95 -1.86 -21.06
N LYS A 453 -4.83 -1.31 -20.56
CA LYS A 453 -4.45 -1.42 -19.14
C LYS A 453 -5.49 -0.74 -18.25
N SER A 454 -5.86 0.51 -18.54
CA SER A 454 -6.82 1.28 -17.76
C SER A 454 -8.21 0.65 -17.72
N ILE A 455 -8.68 0.10 -18.86
CA ILE A 455 -9.94 -0.64 -18.92
C ILE A 455 -9.87 -1.88 -18.01
N GLY A 456 -8.77 -2.65 -18.09
CA GLY A 456 -8.55 -3.83 -17.26
C GLY A 456 -8.55 -3.51 -15.77
N ILE A 457 -7.84 -2.46 -15.36
CA ILE A 457 -7.80 -2.00 -13.96
C ILE A 457 -9.18 -1.53 -13.50
N ALA A 458 -9.84 -0.63 -14.24
CA ALA A 458 -11.15 -0.10 -13.86
C ALA A 458 -12.22 -1.21 -13.76
N ALA A 459 -12.14 -2.23 -14.63
CA ALA A 459 -13.01 -3.40 -14.58
C ALA A 459 -12.66 -4.31 -13.38
N ALA A 460 -11.38 -4.54 -13.11
CA ALA A 460 -10.94 -5.32 -11.96
C ALA A 460 -11.40 -4.71 -10.64
N GLN A 461 -11.36 -3.37 -10.55
CA GLN A 461 -11.82 -2.60 -9.39
C GLN A 461 -13.36 -2.53 -9.25
N GLY A 462 -14.12 -3.13 -10.19
CA GLY A 462 -15.59 -3.10 -10.18
C GLY A 462 -16.20 -1.76 -10.60
N ILE A 463 -15.37 -0.80 -11.05
CA ILE A 463 -15.81 0.56 -11.40
C ILE A 463 -16.56 0.57 -12.73
N VAL A 464 -16.04 -0.15 -13.72
CA VAL A 464 -16.69 -0.30 -15.04
C VAL A 464 -17.07 -1.74 -15.31
N GLN A 465 -18.08 -1.92 -16.15
CA GLN A 465 -18.56 -3.22 -16.62
C GLN A 465 -18.70 -3.20 -18.15
N GLY A 466 -18.74 -4.37 -18.77
CA GLY A 466 -19.12 -4.50 -20.16
C GLY A 466 -20.56 -4.03 -20.41
N ARG A 467 -20.88 -3.57 -21.63
CA ARG A 467 -22.27 -3.29 -22.05
C ARG A 467 -23.02 -4.55 -22.41
N SER A 468 -22.29 -5.59 -22.80
CA SER A 468 -22.79 -6.95 -23.01
C SER A 468 -21.69 -7.96 -22.65
N GLU A 469 -21.98 -9.24 -22.71
CA GLU A 469 -21.05 -10.31 -22.36
C GLU A 469 -19.78 -10.26 -23.25
N GLY A 470 -18.65 -9.95 -22.60
CA GLY A 470 -17.34 -9.86 -23.25
C GLY A 470 -17.12 -8.63 -24.13
N GLU A 471 -18.01 -7.61 -24.07
CA GLU A 471 -17.89 -6.38 -24.87
C GLU A 471 -17.89 -5.15 -23.97
N PHE A 472 -16.84 -4.34 -24.08
CA PHE A 472 -16.69 -3.08 -23.34
C PHE A 472 -17.35 -1.90 -24.03
N ALA A 473 -17.41 -1.90 -25.36
CA ALA A 473 -17.80 -0.79 -26.23
C ALA A 473 -16.89 0.46 -26.05
N PRO A 474 -15.56 0.34 -26.30
CA PRO A 474 -14.57 1.37 -25.94
C PRO A 474 -14.81 2.72 -26.61
N ASN A 475 -15.33 2.71 -27.85
CA ASN A 475 -15.59 3.91 -28.65
C ASN A 475 -17.00 4.49 -28.43
N ALA A 476 -17.85 3.85 -27.62
CA ALA A 476 -19.14 4.40 -27.29
C ALA A 476 -18.99 5.62 -26.38
N GLU A 477 -19.78 6.66 -26.64
CA GLU A 477 -19.80 7.86 -25.82
C GLU A 477 -20.41 7.60 -24.44
N VAL A 478 -19.86 8.26 -23.43
CA VAL A 478 -20.28 8.15 -22.03
C VAL A 478 -21.32 9.20 -21.72
N THR A 479 -22.38 8.83 -21.02
CA THR A 479 -23.34 9.80 -20.49
C THR A 479 -22.83 10.42 -19.19
N ARG A 480 -23.40 11.57 -18.81
CA ARG A 480 -23.08 12.23 -17.54
C ARG A 480 -23.37 11.35 -16.33
N ALA A 481 -24.49 10.63 -16.34
CA ALA A 481 -24.82 9.68 -15.28
C ALA A 481 -23.87 8.48 -15.22
N GLU A 482 -23.46 7.94 -16.37
CA GLU A 482 -22.47 6.85 -16.42
C GLU A 482 -21.12 7.29 -15.82
N PHE A 483 -20.65 8.50 -16.15
CA PHE A 483 -19.38 8.99 -15.58
C PHE A 483 -19.52 9.31 -14.08
N ALA A 484 -20.64 9.89 -13.64
CA ALA A 484 -20.91 10.08 -12.22
C ALA A 484 -20.87 8.75 -11.46
N ALA A 485 -21.42 7.66 -12.04
CA ALA A 485 -21.36 6.33 -11.45
C ALA A 485 -19.93 5.80 -11.34
N MET A 486 -19.10 6.03 -12.35
CA MET A 486 -17.68 5.66 -12.28
C MET A 486 -16.98 6.40 -11.14
N ILE A 487 -17.19 7.69 -10.99
CA ILE A 487 -16.59 8.52 -9.92
C ILE A 487 -17.07 8.07 -8.53
N VAL A 488 -18.38 7.86 -8.34
CA VAL A 488 -18.93 7.40 -7.06
C VAL A 488 -18.32 6.07 -6.64
N LYS A 489 -18.16 5.13 -7.57
CA LYS A 489 -17.51 3.84 -7.30
C LYS A 489 -16.00 3.99 -7.06
N THR A 490 -15.31 4.86 -7.79
CA THR A 490 -13.87 5.09 -7.63
C THR A 490 -13.50 5.55 -6.22
N PHE A 491 -14.37 6.36 -5.60
CA PHE A 491 -14.14 6.96 -4.29
C PHE A 491 -15.04 6.42 -3.18
N HIS A 492 -15.81 5.34 -3.44
CA HIS A 492 -16.71 4.69 -2.47
C HIS A 492 -17.69 5.67 -1.81
N LEU A 493 -18.32 6.52 -2.63
CA LEU A 493 -19.20 7.60 -2.17
C LEU A 493 -20.68 7.21 -2.11
N GLU A 494 -21.01 5.95 -2.34
CA GLU A 494 -22.38 5.45 -2.24
C GLU A 494 -23.02 5.85 -0.90
N ASP A 495 -24.14 6.55 -0.97
CA ASP A 495 -24.92 7.01 0.19
C ASP A 495 -26.40 6.87 -0.10
N GLU A 496 -27.01 5.83 0.48
CA GLU A 496 -28.44 5.54 0.32
C GLU A 496 -29.35 6.62 0.93
N THR A 497 -28.80 7.48 1.79
CA THR A 497 -29.54 8.59 2.43
C THR A 497 -29.41 9.90 1.67
N ALA A 498 -28.60 9.94 0.62
CA ALA A 498 -28.42 11.13 -0.18
C ALA A 498 -29.68 11.45 -0.98
N THR A 499 -29.96 12.75 -1.08
CA THR A 499 -31.06 13.29 -1.89
C THR A 499 -30.51 14.32 -2.87
N GLU A 500 -31.17 14.50 -3.96
CA GLU A 500 -30.90 15.51 -4.98
C GLU A 500 -32.22 16.21 -5.36
N SER A 501 -32.13 17.30 -6.13
CA SER A 501 -33.28 18.15 -6.49
C SER A 501 -33.43 18.35 -8.00
N PHE A 502 -32.80 17.52 -8.82
CA PHE A 502 -32.85 17.66 -10.26
C PHE A 502 -34.18 17.13 -10.82
N SER A 503 -34.89 17.96 -11.57
CA SER A 503 -36.23 17.64 -12.12
C SER A 503 -36.19 16.51 -13.18
N ASP A 504 -35.02 16.24 -13.76
CA ASP A 504 -34.78 15.20 -14.76
C ASP A 504 -34.16 13.90 -14.20
N VAL A 505 -34.18 13.75 -12.86
CA VAL A 505 -33.76 12.53 -12.14
C VAL A 505 -34.97 11.96 -11.36
N ASN A 506 -35.51 10.82 -11.80
CA ASN A 506 -36.75 10.26 -11.25
C ASN A 506 -36.48 9.07 -10.33
N ASP A 507 -37.47 8.72 -9.48
CA ASP A 507 -37.35 7.65 -8.49
C ASP A 507 -37.02 6.26 -9.09
N GLY A 508 -37.42 6.02 -10.33
CA GLY A 508 -37.17 4.75 -11.03
C GLY A 508 -35.86 4.68 -11.81
N ASP A 509 -35.11 5.79 -11.86
CA ASP A 509 -33.90 5.85 -12.65
C ASP A 509 -32.74 5.13 -11.93
N TRP A 510 -32.02 4.26 -12.66
CA TRP A 510 -30.90 3.49 -12.12
C TRP A 510 -29.78 4.38 -11.56
N PHE A 511 -29.66 5.60 -12.03
CA PHE A 511 -28.63 6.56 -11.65
C PHE A 511 -29.05 7.49 -10.49
N LYS A 512 -30.29 7.42 -10.00
CA LYS A 512 -30.79 8.35 -8.97
C LYS A 512 -29.90 8.40 -7.73
N SER A 513 -29.63 7.26 -7.11
CA SER A 513 -28.78 7.18 -5.92
C SER A 513 -27.36 7.64 -6.18
N VAL A 514 -26.83 7.36 -7.38
CA VAL A 514 -25.50 7.80 -7.83
C VAL A 514 -25.43 9.31 -7.94
N VAL A 515 -26.41 9.92 -8.64
CA VAL A 515 -26.49 11.38 -8.82
C VAL A 515 -26.64 12.06 -7.48
N ALA A 516 -27.54 11.57 -6.61
CA ALA A 516 -27.72 12.07 -5.25
C ALA A 516 -26.42 12.01 -4.43
N SER A 517 -25.71 10.87 -4.44
CA SER A 517 -24.44 10.70 -3.74
C SER A 517 -23.37 11.68 -4.24
N ALA A 518 -23.21 11.79 -5.55
CA ALA A 518 -22.22 12.69 -6.16
C ALA A 518 -22.55 14.17 -5.94
N ALA A 519 -23.84 14.56 -5.96
CA ALA A 519 -24.29 15.92 -5.66
C ALA A 519 -24.05 16.27 -4.18
N LYS A 520 -24.41 15.37 -3.25
CA LYS A 520 -24.16 15.53 -1.82
C LYS A 520 -22.67 15.69 -1.51
N ALA A 521 -21.82 14.99 -2.23
CA ALA A 521 -20.37 15.10 -2.12
C ALA A 521 -19.79 16.35 -2.80
N GLY A 522 -20.60 17.19 -3.46
CA GLY A 522 -20.14 18.40 -4.16
C GLY A 522 -19.35 18.13 -5.44
N ILE A 523 -19.43 16.93 -6.00
CA ILE A 523 -18.64 16.49 -7.15
C ILE A 523 -19.30 16.88 -8.46
N ILE A 524 -20.63 16.78 -8.53
CA ILE A 524 -21.39 17.13 -9.71
C ILE A 524 -22.26 18.35 -9.46
N GLN A 525 -22.50 19.08 -10.54
CA GLN A 525 -23.46 20.17 -10.61
C GLN A 525 -24.38 19.94 -11.81
N GLY A 526 -25.57 20.55 -11.77
CA GLY A 526 -26.48 20.57 -12.91
C GLY A 526 -25.91 21.38 -14.07
N ARG A 527 -26.45 21.17 -15.26
CA ARG A 527 -26.26 22.09 -16.39
C ARG A 527 -27.10 23.37 -16.23
N SER A 528 -28.16 23.27 -15.41
CA SER A 528 -28.92 24.39 -14.85
C SER A 528 -29.22 24.08 -13.37
N ASP A 529 -29.89 25.00 -12.68
CA ASP A 529 -30.21 24.87 -11.26
C ASP A 529 -31.09 23.64 -10.96
N ASP A 530 -31.90 23.20 -11.93
CA ASP A 530 -32.88 22.12 -11.77
C ASP A 530 -32.65 20.91 -12.70
N GLN A 531 -31.62 20.91 -13.55
CA GLN A 531 -31.38 19.83 -14.51
C GLN A 531 -29.95 19.30 -14.47
N PHE A 532 -29.80 18.00 -14.25
CA PHE A 532 -28.54 17.30 -14.32
C PHE A 532 -28.13 16.88 -15.74
N ALA A 533 -29.08 16.63 -16.61
CA ALA A 533 -28.93 16.07 -17.95
C ALA A 533 -28.26 14.66 -17.95
N PRO A 534 -28.81 13.67 -17.20
CA PRO A 534 -28.17 12.38 -16.93
C PRO A 534 -27.85 11.57 -18.18
N ASN A 535 -28.72 11.61 -19.19
CA ASN A 535 -28.62 10.84 -20.42
C ASN A 535 -27.84 11.55 -21.54
N GLU A 536 -27.50 12.84 -21.34
CA GLU A 536 -26.69 13.58 -22.30
C GLU A 536 -25.23 13.14 -22.24
N LYS A 537 -24.54 13.21 -23.41
CA LYS A 537 -23.13 12.89 -23.50
C LYS A 537 -22.30 13.87 -22.68
N ILE A 538 -21.31 13.33 -21.97
CA ILE A 538 -20.38 14.16 -21.21
C ILE A 538 -19.29 14.71 -22.14
N SER A 539 -19.08 16.02 -22.10
CA SER A 539 -17.96 16.63 -22.80
C SER A 539 -16.63 16.40 -22.07
N ARG A 540 -15.50 16.54 -22.76
CA ARG A 540 -14.18 16.40 -22.13
C ARG A 540 -13.95 17.41 -21.02
N ALA A 541 -14.44 18.65 -21.18
CA ALA A 541 -14.32 19.67 -20.13
C ALA A 541 -15.19 19.33 -18.91
N GLU A 542 -16.40 18.83 -19.09
CA GLU A 542 -17.26 18.37 -17.99
C GLU A 542 -16.64 17.16 -17.28
N MET A 543 -16.11 16.18 -18.03
CA MET A 543 -15.45 15.00 -17.47
C MET A 543 -14.23 15.39 -16.61
N ALA A 544 -13.38 16.29 -17.13
CA ALA A 544 -12.24 16.82 -16.40
C ALA A 544 -12.66 17.56 -15.12
N THR A 545 -13.72 18.35 -15.19
CA THR A 545 -14.25 19.11 -14.05
C THR A 545 -14.82 18.21 -12.97
N ILE A 546 -15.60 17.18 -13.32
CA ILE A 546 -16.14 16.21 -12.35
C ILE A 546 -14.99 15.42 -11.70
N ALA A 547 -13.97 15.00 -12.47
CA ALA A 547 -12.78 14.34 -11.93
C ALA A 547 -12.02 15.26 -10.95
N SER A 548 -11.85 16.54 -11.28
CA SER A 548 -11.21 17.53 -10.41
C SER A 548 -12.01 17.81 -9.14
N ASN A 549 -13.33 17.94 -9.25
CA ASN A 549 -14.18 18.14 -8.08
C ASN A 549 -14.08 16.95 -7.12
N ALA A 550 -13.95 15.71 -7.63
CA ALA A 550 -13.73 14.53 -6.80
C ALA A 550 -12.37 14.59 -6.08
N LEU A 551 -11.30 15.04 -6.75
CA LEU A 551 -10.01 15.28 -6.09
C LEU A 551 -10.11 16.33 -4.99
N VAL A 552 -10.83 17.41 -5.22
CA VAL A 552 -11.03 18.48 -4.22
C VAL A 552 -11.84 17.95 -3.03
N ALA A 553 -13.00 17.34 -3.29
CA ALA A 553 -13.94 16.93 -2.26
C ALA A 553 -13.42 15.76 -1.40
N VAL A 554 -12.75 14.79 -2.04
CA VAL A 554 -12.35 13.52 -1.38
C VAL A 554 -10.90 13.52 -0.95
N LYS A 555 -10.01 14.00 -1.82
CA LYS A 555 -8.57 13.96 -1.60
C LYS A 555 -7.99 15.29 -1.09
N GLY A 556 -8.83 16.35 -0.94
CA GLY A 556 -8.42 17.65 -0.41
C GLY A 556 -7.44 18.41 -1.32
N TYR A 557 -7.50 18.19 -2.63
CA TYR A 557 -6.79 19.05 -3.59
C TYR A 557 -7.43 20.43 -3.60
N LYS A 558 -6.68 21.43 -4.07
CA LYS A 558 -7.15 22.82 -4.25
C LYS A 558 -7.16 23.16 -5.72
N HIS A 559 -8.07 24.02 -6.14
CA HIS A 559 -8.02 24.56 -7.50
C HIS A 559 -6.74 25.36 -7.71
N GLU A 560 -6.22 25.31 -8.93
CA GLU A 560 -4.99 25.98 -9.31
C GLU A 560 -5.19 27.51 -9.34
N THR A 561 -4.21 28.24 -8.83
CA THR A 561 -4.23 29.72 -8.82
C THR A 561 -3.77 30.32 -10.13
N ASP A 562 -2.92 29.61 -10.89
CA ASP A 562 -2.39 30.03 -12.19
C ASP A 562 -2.95 29.20 -13.33
N MET A 563 -4.27 29.27 -13.51
CA MET A 563 -4.98 28.54 -14.58
C MET A 563 -4.52 28.94 -15.97
N GLU A 564 -4.18 30.22 -16.17
CA GLU A 564 -3.75 30.76 -17.47
C GLU A 564 -2.48 30.09 -17.97
N THR A 565 -1.47 29.95 -17.12
CA THR A 565 -0.23 29.28 -17.46
C THR A 565 -0.47 27.80 -17.75
N ILE A 566 -1.25 27.10 -16.91
CA ILE A 566 -1.56 25.68 -17.08
C ILE A 566 -2.30 25.42 -18.39
N LEU A 567 -3.31 26.25 -18.70
CA LEU A 567 -4.12 26.09 -19.91
C LEU A 567 -3.43 26.63 -21.17
N SER A 568 -2.36 27.40 -21.05
CA SER A 568 -1.64 28.00 -22.21
C SER A 568 -1.06 26.94 -23.15
N LYS A 569 -0.82 25.73 -22.67
CA LYS A 569 -0.39 24.58 -23.50
C LYS A 569 -1.44 24.14 -24.52
N PHE A 570 -2.71 24.54 -24.35
CA PHE A 570 -3.79 24.18 -25.27
C PHE A 570 -4.11 25.37 -26.21
N LYS A 571 -3.98 25.15 -27.50
CA LYS A 571 -4.25 26.19 -28.53
C LYS A 571 -5.71 26.63 -28.55
N ASP A 572 -6.60 25.72 -28.20
CA ASP A 572 -8.06 25.91 -28.17
C ASP A 572 -8.62 26.27 -26.78
N ARG A 573 -7.75 26.74 -25.85
CA ARG A 573 -8.17 27.07 -24.49
C ARG A 573 -9.32 28.08 -24.41
N SER A 574 -9.43 28.98 -25.39
CA SER A 574 -10.54 29.94 -25.46
C SER A 574 -11.91 29.27 -25.69
N SER A 575 -11.95 28.03 -26.12
CA SER A 575 -13.18 27.23 -26.28
C SER A 575 -13.60 26.52 -24.97
N ILE A 576 -12.78 26.59 -23.92
CA ILE A 576 -13.14 26.05 -22.60
C ILE A 576 -14.11 27.04 -21.95
N ASN A 577 -15.29 26.55 -21.57
CA ASN A 577 -16.26 27.37 -20.84
C ASN A 577 -15.63 27.84 -19.50
N SER A 578 -15.79 29.13 -19.20
CA SER A 578 -15.18 29.74 -18.00
C SER A 578 -15.60 29.06 -16.69
N SER A 579 -16.80 28.49 -16.59
CA SER A 579 -17.27 27.75 -15.43
C SER A 579 -16.55 26.40 -15.25
N LEU A 580 -15.93 25.86 -16.30
CA LEU A 580 -15.22 24.57 -16.28
C LEU A 580 -13.69 24.76 -16.24
N ALA A 581 -13.20 25.98 -16.49
CA ALA A 581 -11.77 26.26 -16.64
C ALA A 581 -10.93 25.85 -15.42
N ALA A 582 -11.43 26.10 -14.20
CA ALA A 582 -10.74 25.72 -12.97
C ALA A 582 -10.61 24.19 -12.83
N GLY A 583 -11.68 23.46 -13.18
CA GLY A 583 -11.67 22.00 -13.17
C GLY A 583 -10.73 21.42 -14.22
N VAL A 584 -10.74 21.96 -15.45
CA VAL A 584 -9.85 21.55 -16.53
C VAL A 584 -8.39 21.84 -16.15
N ALA A 585 -8.09 23.01 -15.55
CA ALA A 585 -6.75 23.36 -15.12
C ALA A 585 -6.22 22.39 -14.06
N LEU A 586 -7.01 22.08 -13.03
CA LEU A 586 -6.61 21.11 -12.01
C LEU A 586 -6.42 19.71 -12.60
N ALA A 587 -7.35 19.22 -13.44
CA ALA A 587 -7.20 17.92 -14.08
C ALA A 587 -5.94 17.84 -14.95
N ALA A 588 -5.61 18.94 -15.65
CA ALA A 588 -4.44 19.01 -16.52
C ALA A 588 -3.11 19.15 -15.75
N SER A 589 -3.11 19.84 -14.60
CA SER A 589 -1.94 19.96 -13.72
C SER A 589 -1.63 18.68 -12.96
N GLN A 590 -2.66 17.85 -12.75
CA GLN A 590 -2.55 16.54 -12.08
C GLN A 590 -2.41 15.37 -13.06
N ASP A 591 -2.20 15.62 -14.35
CA ASP A 591 -2.07 14.61 -15.42
C ASP A 591 -3.28 13.65 -15.50
N ILE A 592 -4.46 14.09 -15.01
CA ILE A 592 -5.71 13.34 -15.16
C ILE A 592 -6.18 13.39 -16.61
N VAL A 593 -6.00 14.54 -17.26
CA VAL A 593 -6.31 14.74 -18.68
C VAL A 593 -5.11 15.34 -19.42
N GLU A 594 -4.96 14.93 -20.68
CA GLU A 594 -3.94 15.43 -21.59
C GLU A 594 -4.60 16.00 -22.85
N GLY A 595 -3.89 16.84 -23.58
CA GLY A 595 -4.29 17.31 -24.89
C GLY A 595 -3.90 16.34 -26.00
N TYR A 596 -4.45 16.59 -27.18
CA TYR A 596 -4.05 15.92 -28.43
C TYR A 596 -3.68 16.98 -29.49
N ASN A 597 -2.47 16.89 -30.04
CA ASN A 597 -1.95 17.89 -31.00
C ASN A 597 -2.06 19.34 -30.49
N ASP A 598 -1.67 19.57 -29.25
CA ASP A 598 -1.74 20.85 -28.54
C ASP A 598 -3.17 21.41 -28.36
N ASN A 599 -4.22 20.62 -28.55
CA ASN A 599 -5.61 21.01 -28.30
C ASN A 599 -6.19 20.17 -27.15
N PHE A 600 -7.08 20.76 -26.37
CA PHE A 600 -7.83 20.06 -25.33
C PHE A 600 -9.13 19.45 -25.87
N VAL A 601 -9.74 20.03 -26.89
CA VAL A 601 -11.04 19.72 -27.51
C VAL A 601 -12.18 19.65 -26.47
N PRO A 602 -12.46 20.77 -25.77
CA PRO A 602 -13.29 20.80 -24.57
C PRO A 602 -14.74 20.33 -24.78
N ASN A 603 -15.28 20.54 -25.97
CA ASN A 603 -16.68 20.29 -26.30
C ASN A 603 -16.94 18.89 -26.91
N ASP A 604 -15.88 18.16 -27.22
CA ASP A 604 -16.03 16.82 -27.77
C ASP A 604 -16.58 15.86 -26.72
N SER A 605 -17.46 14.94 -27.14
CA SER A 605 -17.95 13.86 -26.29
C SER A 605 -16.83 12.91 -25.92
N SER A 606 -16.81 12.48 -24.67
CA SER A 606 -15.83 11.51 -24.17
C SER A 606 -16.29 10.08 -24.40
N THR A 607 -15.35 9.20 -24.80
CA THR A 607 -15.61 7.77 -24.97
C THR A 607 -15.41 6.98 -23.67
N ARG A 608 -15.94 5.77 -23.61
CA ARG A 608 -15.77 4.84 -22.47
C ARG A 608 -14.31 4.50 -22.22
N ALA A 609 -13.51 4.34 -23.28
CA ALA A 609 -12.07 4.12 -23.14
C ALA A 609 -11.36 5.34 -22.50
N GLN A 610 -11.70 6.55 -22.92
CA GLN A 610 -11.16 7.78 -22.33
C GLN A 610 -11.58 7.93 -20.86
N ALA A 611 -12.83 7.63 -20.53
CA ALA A 611 -13.29 7.63 -19.14
C ALA A 611 -12.51 6.62 -18.27
N ALA A 612 -12.25 5.40 -18.79
CA ALA A 612 -11.45 4.41 -18.07
C ALA A 612 -10.02 4.88 -17.79
N VAL A 613 -9.39 5.60 -18.72
CA VAL A 613 -8.06 6.22 -18.50
C VAL A 613 -8.11 7.30 -17.43
N VAL A 614 -9.13 8.15 -17.42
CA VAL A 614 -9.33 9.17 -16.37
C VAL A 614 -9.51 8.49 -15.01
N ILE A 615 -10.30 7.43 -14.93
CA ILE A 615 -10.53 6.66 -13.69
C ILE A 615 -9.23 6.04 -13.19
N GLU A 616 -8.46 5.38 -14.04
CA GLU A 616 -7.18 4.77 -13.64
C GLU A 616 -6.21 5.82 -13.09
N ARG A 617 -6.12 6.98 -13.74
CA ARG A 617 -5.28 8.09 -13.27
C ARG A 617 -5.77 8.66 -11.91
N LEU A 618 -7.08 8.70 -11.67
CA LEU A 618 -7.65 9.09 -10.37
C LEU A 618 -7.32 8.09 -9.27
N LEU A 619 -7.30 6.79 -9.56
CA LEU A 619 -6.94 5.74 -8.59
C LEU A 619 -5.50 5.87 -8.08
N THR A 620 -4.63 6.55 -8.82
CA THR A 620 -3.22 6.78 -8.44
C THR A 620 -3.00 8.07 -7.62
N LYS A 621 -4.05 8.87 -7.41
CA LYS A 621 -4.03 10.12 -6.61
C LYS A 621 -4.55 9.88 -5.20
#